data_281cd0eb092c0e85b440a2ba889c8e57
#
_entry.id   281cd0eb092c0e85b440a2ba889c8e57
#
_cell.length_a   1.000
_cell.length_b   1.000
_cell.length_c   1.000
_cell.angle_alpha   90.00
_cell.angle_beta   90.00
_cell.angle_gamma   90.00
#
_symmetry.space_group_name_H-M   'P 1'
#
loop_
_entity.id
_entity.type
_entity.pdbx_description
1 polymer ?
#
loop_
_entity_poly.entity_id
_entity_poly.type
_entity_poly.pdbx_seq_one_letter_code
_entity_poly.pdbx_strand_id
1 'polypeptide(L)'
;MYEPIAVHRAQALCYAYIYASQEHLSSIGIRITYCHIPTEDIRYFYEVITYEDLHRFYETLLTEYAKWLAWQIHWQEERDASIRPLEFPFVYRNGQADLVKGVYQSILRQKRLYIEAPTGVGKTIATIFPAVKAMGEHLTGKIFYLTAKTITRTVA
;
A
#
# COMPACT_ATOMS: atom_id res chain seq x y z
N MET A 1 4.74 -1.43 -31.30
CA MET A 1 5.15 -0.47 -30.23
C MET A 1 6.31 0.34 -30.81
N TYR A 2 6.14 1.65 -30.91
CA TYR A 2 7.15 2.56 -31.51
C TYR A 2 7.98 3.28 -30.44
N GLU A 3 7.47 3.35 -29.21
CA GLU A 3 8.10 3.98 -28.05
C GLU A 3 7.95 3.09 -26.81
N PRO A 4 8.84 3.22 -25.82
CA PRO A 4 8.69 2.50 -24.57
C PRO A 4 7.47 3.02 -23.79
N ILE A 5 6.87 2.15 -22.99
CA ILE A 5 5.79 2.55 -22.06
C ILE A 5 6.35 3.59 -21.09
N ALA A 6 5.65 4.70 -20.91
CA ALA A 6 6.11 5.85 -20.12
C ALA A 6 6.54 5.49 -18.69
N VAL A 7 5.79 4.61 -18.02
CA VAL A 7 6.13 4.14 -16.66
C VAL A 7 7.43 3.34 -16.65
N HIS A 8 7.67 2.48 -17.64
CA HIS A 8 8.92 1.71 -17.72
C HIS A 8 10.12 2.62 -18.01
N ARG A 9 9.92 3.63 -18.87
CA ARG A 9 10.95 4.62 -19.14
C ARG A 9 11.26 5.44 -17.88
N ALA A 10 10.23 5.92 -17.17
CA ALA A 10 10.41 6.66 -15.93
C ALA A 10 11.17 5.84 -14.87
N GLN A 11 10.85 4.56 -14.73
CA GLN A 11 11.57 3.65 -13.83
C GLN A 11 13.06 3.51 -14.23
N ALA A 12 13.35 3.34 -15.52
CA ALA A 12 14.72 3.25 -16.01
C ALA A 12 15.49 4.55 -15.74
N LEU A 13 14.86 5.72 -15.92
CA LEU A 13 15.46 7.03 -15.60
C LEU A 13 15.77 7.18 -14.11
N CYS A 14 14.89 6.71 -13.22
CA CYS A 14 15.14 6.73 -11.78
C CYS A 14 16.38 5.89 -11.41
N TYR A 15 16.49 4.67 -11.95
CA TYR A 15 17.67 3.83 -11.72
C TYR A 15 18.93 4.44 -12.32
N ALA A 16 18.84 5.01 -13.52
CA ALA A 16 19.95 5.69 -14.16
C ALA A 16 20.44 6.89 -13.34
N TYR A 17 19.52 7.69 -12.80
CA TYR A 17 19.86 8.81 -11.92
C TYR A 17 20.59 8.35 -10.66
N ILE A 18 20.06 7.36 -9.96
CA ILE A 18 20.66 6.83 -8.74
C ILE A 18 22.08 6.31 -9.02
N TYR A 19 22.25 5.51 -10.07
CA TYR A 19 23.54 4.94 -10.43
C TYR A 19 24.53 6.02 -10.89
N ALA A 20 24.10 6.93 -11.77
CA ALA A 20 24.98 8.01 -12.26
C ALA A 20 25.42 8.96 -11.13
N SER A 21 24.54 9.18 -10.14
CA SER A 21 24.86 9.96 -8.94
C SER A 21 25.92 9.27 -8.06
N GLN A 22 25.81 7.96 -7.86
CA GLN A 22 26.74 7.16 -7.05
C GLN A 22 28.11 7.05 -7.71
N GLU A 23 28.14 6.85 -9.04
CA GLU A 23 29.38 6.67 -9.82
C GLU A 23 29.93 7.98 -10.40
N HIS A 24 29.33 9.12 -10.08
CA HIS A 24 29.74 10.46 -10.56
C HIS A 24 29.82 10.55 -12.09
N LEU A 25 28.89 9.93 -12.81
CA LEU A 25 28.85 9.91 -14.26
C LEU A 25 28.22 11.20 -14.81
N SER A 26 28.79 11.77 -15.87
CA SER A 26 28.23 12.91 -16.60
C SER A 26 27.09 12.53 -17.54
N SER A 27 27.04 11.27 -17.96
CA SER A 27 25.97 10.70 -18.80
C SER A 27 25.91 9.18 -18.63
N ILE A 28 24.76 8.58 -18.96
CA ILE A 28 24.53 7.13 -18.88
C ILE A 28 23.62 6.67 -20.00
N GLY A 29 23.88 5.48 -20.53
CA GLY A 29 22.99 4.79 -21.47
C GLY A 29 21.98 3.93 -20.73
N ILE A 30 20.71 4.03 -21.11
CA ILE A 30 19.65 3.11 -20.65
C ILE A 30 19.15 2.27 -21.81
N ARG A 31 18.81 1.02 -21.54
CA ARG A 31 18.20 0.12 -22.51
C ARG A 31 16.97 -0.55 -21.90
N ILE A 32 15.83 -0.35 -22.53
CA ILE A 32 14.58 -1.04 -22.18
C ILE A 32 14.35 -2.14 -23.19
N THR A 33 14.15 -3.34 -22.70
CA THR A 33 13.93 -4.53 -23.53
C THR A 33 12.53 -5.06 -23.31
N TYR A 34 11.79 -5.25 -24.39
CA TYR A 34 10.50 -5.95 -24.37
C TYR A 34 10.62 -7.28 -25.10
N CYS A 35 10.12 -8.33 -24.47
CA CYS A 35 10.00 -9.64 -25.08
C CYS A 35 8.52 -10.03 -25.15
N HIS A 36 8.05 -10.39 -26.36
CA HIS A 36 6.71 -10.92 -26.56
C HIS A 36 6.75 -12.44 -26.36
N ILE A 37 6.26 -12.90 -25.20
CA ILE A 37 6.40 -14.29 -24.77
C ILE A 37 5.91 -15.32 -25.81
N PRO A 38 4.73 -15.15 -26.49
CA PRO A 38 4.25 -16.13 -27.45
C PRO A 38 5.08 -16.27 -28.71
N THR A 39 5.72 -15.18 -29.20
CA THR A 39 6.49 -15.18 -30.45
C THR A 39 7.99 -15.05 -30.25
N GLU A 40 8.42 -14.83 -29.00
CA GLU A 40 9.82 -14.56 -28.61
C GLU A 40 10.43 -13.32 -29.31
N ASP A 41 9.59 -12.49 -29.92
CA ASP A 41 10.05 -11.24 -30.54
C ASP A 41 10.61 -10.29 -29.48
N ILE A 42 11.84 -9.80 -29.70
CA ILE A 42 12.51 -8.88 -28.79
C ILE A 42 12.62 -7.50 -29.44
N ARG A 43 12.29 -6.45 -28.67
CA ARG A 43 12.48 -5.06 -29.06
C ARG A 43 13.34 -4.33 -28.04
N TYR A 44 14.24 -3.51 -28.51
CA TYR A 44 15.14 -2.70 -27.72
C TYR A 44 14.86 -1.23 -27.95
N PHE A 45 14.81 -0.46 -26.85
CA PHE A 45 14.82 0.98 -26.86
C PHE A 45 16.05 1.44 -26.10
N TYR A 46 16.90 2.23 -26.75
CA TYR A 46 18.15 2.70 -26.20
C TYR A 46 18.22 4.22 -26.28
N GLU A 47 18.60 4.87 -25.20
CA GLU A 47 18.87 6.31 -25.16
C GLU A 47 20.06 6.60 -24.25
N VAL A 48 20.81 7.66 -24.55
CA VAL A 48 21.87 8.21 -23.69
C VAL A 48 21.36 9.52 -23.12
N ILE A 49 21.49 9.68 -21.81
CA ILE A 49 20.94 10.82 -21.09
C ILE A 49 22.03 11.44 -20.25
N THR A 50 22.06 12.77 -20.19
CA THR A 50 23.00 13.51 -19.34
C THR A 50 22.57 13.43 -17.87
N TYR A 51 23.54 13.55 -16.96
CA TYR A 51 23.25 13.62 -15.53
C TYR A 51 22.32 14.81 -15.20
N GLU A 52 22.51 15.94 -15.86
CA GLU A 52 21.69 17.13 -15.67
C GLU A 52 20.21 16.90 -16.02
N ASP A 53 19.92 16.23 -17.13
CA ASP A 53 18.56 15.90 -17.54
C ASP A 53 17.93 14.85 -16.61
N LEU A 54 18.72 13.86 -16.15
CA LEU A 54 18.28 12.89 -15.14
C LEU A 54 17.96 13.57 -13.81
N HIS A 55 18.80 14.48 -13.37
CA HIS A 55 18.59 15.23 -12.14
C HIS A 55 17.32 16.08 -12.22
N ARG A 56 17.12 16.82 -13.31
CA ARG A 56 15.91 17.61 -13.54
C ARG A 56 14.65 16.75 -13.56
N PHE A 57 14.70 15.62 -14.22
CA PHE A 57 13.60 14.64 -14.23
C PHE A 57 13.28 14.14 -12.82
N TYR A 58 14.29 13.74 -12.07
CA TYR A 58 14.14 13.17 -10.74
C TYR A 58 13.62 14.21 -9.72
N GLU A 59 14.14 15.44 -9.74
CA GLU A 59 13.67 16.55 -8.92
C GLU A 59 12.19 16.89 -9.21
N THR A 60 11.80 16.91 -10.48
CA THR A 60 10.40 17.10 -10.86
C THR A 60 9.51 16.00 -10.30
N LEU A 61 9.94 14.75 -10.43
CA LEU A 61 9.22 13.58 -9.90
C LEU A 61 9.06 13.65 -8.38
N LEU A 62 10.16 13.99 -7.66
CA LEU A 62 10.12 14.12 -6.20
C LEU A 62 9.20 15.26 -5.75
N THR A 63 9.22 16.40 -6.44
CA THR A 63 8.37 17.55 -6.12
C THR A 63 6.88 17.19 -6.26
N GLU A 64 6.50 16.51 -7.31
CA GLU A 64 5.12 16.07 -7.50
C GLU A 64 4.72 14.97 -6.50
N TYR A 65 5.61 14.03 -6.22
CA TYR A 65 5.38 12.97 -5.23
C TYR A 65 5.25 13.52 -3.80
N ALA A 66 6.05 14.54 -3.44
CA ALA A 66 6.02 15.16 -2.12
C ALA A 66 4.65 15.76 -1.78
N LYS A 67 3.94 16.34 -2.75
CA LYS A 67 2.58 16.87 -2.58
C LYS A 67 1.61 15.76 -2.17
N TRP A 68 1.68 14.63 -2.87
CA TRP A 68 0.84 13.47 -2.56
C TRP A 68 1.19 12.85 -1.20
N LEU A 69 2.49 12.75 -0.87
CA LEU A 69 2.95 12.23 0.41
C LEU A 69 2.50 13.11 1.58
N ALA A 70 2.60 14.42 1.44
CA ALA A 70 2.13 15.38 2.45
C ALA A 70 0.61 15.24 2.69
N TRP A 71 -0.18 15.13 1.61
CA TRP A 71 -1.60 14.85 1.71
C TRP A 71 -1.89 13.52 2.40
N GLN A 72 -1.16 12.45 2.06
CA GLN A 72 -1.34 11.12 2.66
C GLN A 72 -1.05 11.13 4.17
N ILE A 73 0.01 11.82 4.58
CA ILE A 73 0.36 11.94 6.01
C ILE A 73 -0.76 12.65 6.75
N HIS A 74 -1.18 13.82 6.25
CA HIS A 74 -2.25 14.59 6.87
C HIS A 74 -3.56 13.80 6.94
N TRP A 75 -3.94 13.12 5.86
CA TRP A 75 -5.12 12.26 5.83
C TRP A 75 -5.04 11.11 6.86
N GLN A 76 -3.85 10.50 7.02
CA GLN A 76 -3.67 9.45 8.03
C GLN A 76 -3.85 9.99 9.45
N GLU A 77 -3.32 11.17 9.75
CA GLU A 77 -3.48 11.82 11.05
C GLU A 77 -4.96 12.13 11.37
N GLU A 78 -5.69 12.71 10.41
CA GLU A 78 -7.11 12.99 10.55
C GLU A 78 -7.93 11.71 10.74
N ARG A 79 -7.67 10.69 9.92
CA ARG A 79 -8.30 9.38 10.02
C ARG A 79 -8.09 8.79 11.42
N ASP A 80 -6.85 8.75 11.88
CA ASP A 80 -6.51 8.11 13.16
C ASP A 80 -7.08 8.90 14.34
N ALA A 81 -7.10 10.24 14.26
CA ALA A 81 -7.78 11.08 15.22
C ALA A 81 -9.29 10.83 15.27
N SER A 82 -9.93 10.59 14.12
CA SER A 82 -11.36 10.26 14.07
C SER A 82 -11.70 8.88 14.61
N ILE A 83 -10.77 7.93 14.53
CA ILE A 83 -10.94 6.55 15.00
C ILE A 83 -10.79 6.45 16.54
N ARG A 84 -9.86 7.20 17.13
CA ARG A 84 -9.56 7.10 18.58
C ARG A 84 -10.76 7.21 19.49
N PRO A 85 -11.73 8.13 19.30
CA PRO A 85 -12.90 8.25 20.16
C PRO A 85 -13.99 7.21 19.87
N LEU A 86 -13.88 6.40 18.80
CA LEU A 86 -14.93 5.43 18.46
C LEU A 86 -15.12 4.40 19.58
N GLU A 87 -16.36 4.20 19.95
CA GLU A 87 -16.77 3.15 20.86
C GLU A 87 -17.46 2.02 20.10
N PHE A 88 -17.57 0.85 20.72
CA PHE A 88 -18.29 -0.27 20.12
C PHE A 88 -19.78 0.11 19.95
N PRO A 89 -20.31 0.04 18.71
CA PRO A 89 -21.60 0.70 18.40
C PRO A 89 -22.85 -0.04 18.93
N PHE A 90 -22.68 -1.17 19.61
CA PHE A 90 -23.79 -2.00 20.09
C PHE A 90 -23.55 -2.49 21.51
N VAL A 91 -24.62 -2.92 22.18
CA VAL A 91 -24.48 -3.70 23.42
C VAL A 91 -23.85 -5.06 23.07
N TYR A 92 -22.82 -5.43 23.79
CA TYR A 92 -22.13 -6.70 23.58
C TYR A 92 -23.04 -7.89 23.78
N ARG A 93 -23.02 -8.81 22.84
CA ARG A 93 -23.64 -10.14 22.99
C ARG A 93 -22.71 -11.04 23.81
N ASN A 94 -23.25 -12.14 24.33
CA ASN A 94 -22.47 -13.12 25.09
C ASN A 94 -21.25 -13.61 24.26
N GLY A 95 -20.06 -13.57 24.85
CA GLY A 95 -18.79 -13.92 24.24
C GLY A 95 -18.24 -12.92 23.20
N GLN A 96 -19.01 -11.87 22.82
CA GLN A 96 -18.57 -10.92 21.80
C GLN A 96 -17.45 -9.99 22.30
N ALA A 97 -17.49 -9.61 23.59
CA ALA A 97 -16.45 -8.77 24.18
C ALA A 97 -15.09 -9.50 24.22
N ASP A 98 -15.08 -10.79 24.52
CA ASP A 98 -13.87 -11.60 24.53
C ASP A 98 -13.29 -11.74 23.11
N LEU A 99 -14.16 -11.87 22.11
CA LEU A 99 -13.77 -11.91 20.71
C LEU A 99 -13.11 -10.59 20.28
N VAL A 100 -13.73 -9.45 20.58
CA VAL A 100 -13.18 -8.12 20.30
C VAL A 100 -11.81 -7.94 20.97
N LYS A 101 -11.70 -8.29 22.23
CA LYS A 101 -10.44 -8.23 22.98
C LYS A 101 -9.36 -9.16 22.40
N GLY A 102 -9.74 -10.38 22.03
CA GLY A 102 -8.84 -11.36 21.41
C GLY A 102 -8.27 -10.88 20.09
N VAL A 103 -9.11 -10.30 19.21
CA VAL A 103 -8.67 -9.73 17.94
C VAL A 103 -7.71 -8.56 18.15
N TYR A 104 -8.08 -7.60 19.02
CA TYR A 104 -7.21 -6.47 19.32
C TYR A 104 -5.84 -6.92 19.85
N GLN A 105 -5.83 -7.83 20.82
CA GLN A 105 -4.57 -8.36 21.39
C GLN A 105 -3.73 -9.13 20.38
N SER A 106 -4.35 -9.82 19.43
CA SER A 106 -3.60 -10.54 18.39
C SER A 106 -2.87 -9.56 17.46
N ILE A 107 -3.51 -8.44 17.12
CA ILE A 107 -2.88 -7.37 16.32
C ILE A 107 -1.74 -6.73 17.12
N LEU A 108 -1.99 -6.33 18.34
CA LEU A 108 -1.00 -5.71 19.22
C LEU A 108 0.25 -6.60 19.40
N ARG A 109 0.06 -7.91 19.51
CA ARG A 109 1.15 -8.89 19.70
C ARG A 109 1.70 -9.43 18.41
N GLN A 110 1.18 -9.01 17.25
CA GLN A 110 1.55 -9.50 15.92
C GLN A 110 1.43 -11.03 15.79
N LYS A 111 0.36 -11.61 16.35
CA LYS A 111 0.12 -13.06 16.37
C LYS A 111 -1.08 -13.42 15.51
N ARG A 112 -1.10 -14.66 15.04
CA ARG A 112 -2.26 -15.25 14.39
C ARG A 112 -3.31 -15.62 15.43
N LEU A 113 -4.58 -15.40 15.09
CA LEU A 113 -5.73 -15.77 15.91
C LEU A 113 -6.68 -16.62 15.06
N TYR A 114 -7.06 -17.78 15.58
CA TYR A 114 -8.10 -18.63 15.02
C TYR A 114 -9.31 -18.54 15.94
N ILE A 115 -10.49 -18.31 15.34
CA ILE A 115 -11.72 -18.04 16.08
C ILE A 115 -12.77 -19.04 15.64
N GLU A 116 -13.30 -19.79 16.60
CA GLU A 116 -14.53 -20.56 16.45
C GLU A 116 -15.64 -19.88 17.26
N ALA A 117 -16.70 -19.46 16.60
CA ALA A 117 -17.82 -18.78 17.25
C ALA A 117 -19.14 -19.14 16.54
N PRO A 118 -20.25 -19.32 17.30
CA PRO A 118 -21.55 -19.66 16.73
C PRO A 118 -22.08 -18.58 15.79
N THR A 119 -23.06 -18.96 14.97
CA THR A 119 -23.78 -17.99 14.15
C THR A 119 -24.55 -17.00 15.03
N GLY A 120 -24.67 -15.74 14.57
CA GLY A 120 -25.44 -14.73 15.31
C GLY A 120 -24.68 -13.96 16.38
N VAL A 121 -23.46 -14.36 16.75
CA VAL A 121 -22.63 -13.62 17.76
C VAL A 121 -22.15 -12.27 17.26
N GLY A 122 -22.30 -11.96 15.96
CA GLY A 122 -21.81 -10.71 15.35
C GLY A 122 -20.31 -10.71 15.05
N LYS A 123 -19.81 -11.82 14.50
CA LYS A 123 -18.38 -11.99 14.13
C LYS A 123 -17.81 -10.84 13.32
N THR A 124 -18.54 -10.35 12.31
CA THR A 124 -18.07 -9.30 11.41
C THR A 124 -17.68 -8.04 12.18
N ILE A 125 -18.59 -7.47 12.96
CA ILE A 125 -18.31 -6.25 13.71
C ILE A 125 -17.28 -6.50 14.83
N ALA A 126 -17.31 -7.69 15.45
CA ALA A 126 -16.38 -8.06 16.52
C ALA A 126 -14.93 -8.30 16.02
N THR A 127 -14.73 -8.44 14.71
CA THR A 127 -13.39 -8.51 14.10
C THR A 127 -12.98 -7.20 13.45
N ILE A 128 -13.90 -6.50 12.77
CA ILE A 128 -13.59 -5.24 12.09
C ILE A 128 -13.34 -4.10 13.10
N PHE A 129 -14.21 -3.93 14.10
CA PHE A 129 -14.11 -2.84 15.06
C PHE A 129 -12.72 -2.81 15.78
N PRO A 130 -12.23 -3.90 16.39
CA PRO A 130 -10.93 -3.89 17.03
C PRO A 130 -9.77 -3.70 16.05
N ALA A 131 -9.90 -4.13 14.80
CA ALA A 131 -8.91 -3.86 13.77
C ALA A 131 -8.86 -2.37 13.39
N VAL A 132 -10.03 -1.72 13.27
CA VAL A 132 -10.13 -0.27 13.08
C VAL A 132 -9.56 0.49 14.27
N LYS A 133 -9.88 0.09 15.51
CA LYS A 133 -9.26 0.70 16.71
C LYS A 133 -7.74 0.59 16.70
N ALA A 134 -7.22 -0.58 16.36
CA ALA A 134 -5.77 -0.79 16.22
C ALA A 134 -5.14 0.11 15.14
N MET A 135 -5.87 0.40 14.06
CA MET A 135 -5.43 1.35 13.04
C MET A 135 -5.33 2.78 13.60
N GLY A 136 -6.31 3.25 14.36
CA GLY A 136 -6.27 4.56 15.01
C GLY A 136 -5.15 4.73 16.05
N GLU A 137 -4.59 3.62 16.52
CA GLU A 137 -3.45 3.56 17.44
C GLU A 137 -2.12 3.24 16.72
N HIS A 138 -2.08 3.35 15.39
CA HIS A 138 -0.91 3.08 14.54
C HIS A 138 -0.35 1.65 14.61
N LEU A 139 -1.13 0.69 15.12
CA LEU A 139 -0.71 -0.73 15.18
C LEU A 139 -0.83 -1.44 13.84
N THR A 140 -1.62 -0.91 12.90
CA THR A 140 -1.76 -1.40 11.54
C THR A 140 -2.08 -0.26 10.57
N GLY A 141 -1.53 -0.31 9.37
CA GLY A 141 -1.80 0.70 8.31
C GLY A 141 -2.91 0.32 7.34
N LYS A 142 -3.23 -0.97 7.25
CA LYS A 142 -4.22 -1.50 6.31
C LYS A 142 -4.96 -2.70 6.91
N ILE A 143 -6.23 -2.84 6.54
CA ILE A 143 -7.09 -3.97 6.93
C ILE A 143 -7.61 -4.63 5.65
N PHE A 144 -7.44 -5.95 5.53
CA PHE A 144 -8.02 -6.75 4.47
C PHE A 144 -9.04 -7.71 5.06
N TYR A 145 -10.32 -7.48 4.79
CA TYR A 145 -11.39 -8.37 5.20
C TYR A 145 -11.80 -9.27 4.04
N LEU A 146 -11.33 -10.51 4.06
CA LEU A 146 -11.57 -11.48 3.00
C LEU A 146 -12.78 -12.34 3.33
N THR A 147 -13.72 -12.47 2.40
CA THR A 147 -14.93 -13.28 2.54
C THR A 147 -15.24 -14.04 1.25
N ALA A 148 -15.67 -15.28 1.40
CA ALA A 148 -16.08 -16.12 0.27
C ALA A 148 -17.51 -15.81 -0.24
N LYS A 149 -18.32 -15.05 0.52
CA LYS A 149 -19.73 -14.75 0.19
C LYS A 149 -19.92 -13.28 -0.12
N THR A 150 -20.56 -12.98 -1.25
CA THR A 150 -20.87 -11.62 -1.70
C THR A 150 -21.70 -10.83 -0.69
N ILE A 151 -22.71 -11.48 -0.06
CA ILE A 151 -23.58 -10.85 0.97
C ILE A 151 -22.75 -10.40 2.19
N THR A 152 -21.79 -11.19 2.63
CA THR A 152 -20.93 -10.82 3.76
C THR A 152 -20.04 -9.61 3.43
N ARG A 153 -19.66 -9.46 2.16
CA ARG A 153 -18.89 -8.31 1.67
C ARG A 153 -19.66 -6.99 1.79
N THR A 154 -20.97 -7.02 1.61
CA THR A 154 -21.83 -5.82 1.68
C THR A 154 -22.07 -5.35 3.12
N VAL A 155 -21.95 -6.25 4.11
CA VAL A 155 -22.19 -5.97 5.54
C VAL A 155 -20.90 -5.60 6.29
N ALA A 156 -19.75 -5.94 5.75
CA ALA A 156 -18.44 -5.62 6.32
C ALA A 156 -17.96 -4.23 5.90
#